data_82c045a984f0ce9a064fe3e906bcb96d
#
_entry.id   82c045a984f0ce9a064fe3e906bcb96d
#
_cell.length_a   1.000
_cell.length_b   1.000
_cell.length_c   1.000
_cell.angle_alpha   90.00
_cell.angle_beta   90.00
_cell.angle_gamma   90.00
#
_symmetry.space_group_name_H-M   'P 1'
#
loop_
_entity.id
_entity.type
_entity.pdbx_description
1 polymer ?
#
loop_
_entity_poly.entity_id
_entity_poly.type
_entity_poly.pdbx_seq_one_letter_code
_entity_poly.pdbx_strand_id
1 'polypeptide(L)'
;MARELSELKAGMEPYELPFLSSMELVALLKERHLLIEADEHEAEFWLQSVGYFHLKGYLAVLKEPQNREYYRAGTKFSDAIDLMLWERQMRGLLLEQLGKVELRFRSAIVECIGTGRGDGYLDDANYDVSRLKNEKAIKQDRRSNMVMSDWDWFVGWIDSRVKSALGDKDYELSLIHI
;
A
#
# COMPACT_ATOMS: atom_id res chain seq x y z
N MET A 1 -5.19 25.39 -6.08
CA MET A 1 -5.99 24.25 -5.60
C MET A 1 -7.45 24.31 -6.04
N ALA A 2 -8.27 25.32 -5.69
CA ALA A 2 -9.68 25.33 -6.12
C ALA A 2 -9.87 25.51 -7.65
N ARG A 3 -9.00 26.26 -8.32
CA ARG A 3 -9.01 26.45 -9.78
C ARG A 3 -8.58 25.18 -10.54
N GLU A 4 -7.56 24.48 -10.06
CA GLU A 4 -7.09 23.22 -10.66
C GLU A 4 -8.15 22.09 -10.57
N LEU A 5 -8.89 22.04 -9.46
CA LEU A 5 -10.01 21.11 -9.31
C LEU A 5 -11.18 21.42 -10.25
N SER A 6 -11.42 22.69 -10.58
CA SER A 6 -12.46 23.08 -11.53
C SER A 6 -12.09 22.77 -12.98
N GLU A 7 -10.80 22.90 -13.34
CA GLU A 7 -10.29 22.57 -14.67
C GLU A 7 -10.22 21.04 -14.89
N LEU A 8 -9.87 20.27 -13.85
CA LEU A 8 -9.95 18.80 -13.88
C LEU A 8 -11.38 18.28 -14.06
N LYS A 9 -12.37 18.96 -13.48
CA LYS A 9 -13.79 18.59 -13.64
C LYS A 9 -14.38 18.93 -15.01
N ALA A 10 -13.82 19.93 -15.68
CA ALA A 10 -14.36 20.41 -16.99
C ALA A 10 -14.14 19.42 -18.15
N GLY A 11 -13.26 18.41 -17.98
CA GLY A 11 -13.00 17.37 -18.97
C GLY A 11 -13.48 15.97 -18.60
N MET A 12 -14.15 15.82 -17.44
CA MET A 12 -14.69 14.53 -17.02
C MET A 12 -16.16 14.45 -17.36
N GLU A 13 -16.57 13.37 -18.04
CA GLU A 13 -17.97 13.00 -18.18
C GLU A 13 -18.65 12.99 -16.81
N PRO A 14 -19.85 13.54 -16.66
CA PRO A 14 -20.56 13.54 -15.39
C PRO A 14 -20.76 12.10 -14.91
N TYR A 15 -20.42 11.85 -13.64
CA TYR A 15 -20.64 10.54 -13.03
C TYR A 15 -22.16 10.34 -12.84
N GLU A 16 -22.73 9.48 -13.67
CA GLU A 16 -24.19 9.30 -13.77
C GLU A 16 -24.76 8.31 -12.74
N LEU A 17 -23.90 7.54 -12.04
CA LEU A 17 -24.39 6.57 -11.06
C LEU A 17 -24.82 7.26 -9.77
N PRO A 18 -26.06 7.00 -9.31
CA PRO A 18 -26.57 7.61 -8.09
C PRO A 18 -25.78 7.14 -6.86
N PHE A 19 -25.68 8.00 -5.86
CA PHE A 19 -25.26 7.59 -4.54
C PHE A 19 -26.34 6.70 -3.93
N LEU A 20 -25.92 5.52 -3.43
CA LEU A 20 -26.80 4.61 -2.71
C LEU A 20 -26.49 4.69 -1.21
N SER A 21 -27.53 4.87 -0.41
CA SER A 21 -27.46 4.75 1.05
C SER A 21 -27.17 3.30 1.46
N SER A 22 -26.76 3.09 2.70
CA SER A 22 -26.53 1.73 3.24
C SER A 22 -27.77 0.84 3.15
N MET A 23 -28.97 1.38 3.39
CA MET A 23 -30.22 0.63 3.22
C MET A 23 -30.48 0.24 1.77
N GLU A 24 -30.26 1.15 0.82
CA GLU A 24 -30.40 0.86 -0.61
C GLU A 24 -29.36 -0.17 -1.09
N LEU A 25 -28.14 -0.13 -0.52
CA LEU A 25 -27.13 -1.17 -0.76
C LEU A 25 -27.54 -2.53 -0.23
N VAL A 26 -28.13 -2.60 0.97
CA VAL A 26 -28.70 -3.85 1.52
C VAL A 26 -29.77 -4.40 0.59
N ALA A 27 -30.71 -3.56 0.13
CA ALA A 27 -31.77 -3.98 -0.80
C ALA A 27 -31.18 -4.50 -2.13
N LEU A 28 -30.20 -3.79 -2.70
CA LEU A 28 -29.50 -4.20 -3.92
C LEU A 28 -28.77 -5.55 -3.75
N LEU A 29 -28.13 -5.79 -2.61
CA LEU A 29 -27.43 -7.04 -2.34
C LEU A 29 -28.40 -8.22 -2.26
N LYS A 30 -29.58 -8.01 -1.65
CA LYS A 30 -30.66 -9.01 -1.62
C LYS A 30 -31.23 -9.31 -3.01
N GLU A 31 -31.46 -8.29 -3.82
CA GLU A 31 -31.90 -8.44 -5.21
C GLU A 31 -30.92 -9.30 -6.02
N ARG A 32 -29.64 -9.22 -5.69
CA ARG A 32 -28.58 -10.03 -6.29
C ARG A 32 -28.37 -11.39 -5.64
N HIS A 33 -29.34 -11.88 -4.91
CA HIS A 33 -29.39 -13.20 -4.25
C HIS A 33 -28.42 -13.40 -3.11
N LEU A 34 -27.93 -12.34 -2.48
CA LEU A 34 -27.14 -12.44 -1.25
C LEU A 34 -28.07 -12.61 -0.06
N LEU A 35 -27.85 -13.66 0.73
CA LEU A 35 -28.64 -13.89 1.94
C LEU A 35 -28.17 -12.96 3.06
N ILE A 36 -29.09 -12.20 3.62
CA ILE A 36 -28.88 -11.37 4.80
C ILE A 36 -29.71 -12.01 5.92
N GLU A 37 -29.04 -12.83 6.76
CA GLU A 37 -29.73 -13.86 7.55
C GLU A 37 -30.43 -13.34 8.80
N ALA A 38 -29.82 -12.44 9.54
CA ALA A 38 -30.31 -12.18 10.90
C ALA A 38 -30.86 -10.77 11.09
N ASP A 39 -30.14 -9.75 10.68
CA ASP A 39 -30.52 -8.38 10.94
C ASP A 39 -30.01 -7.49 9.81
N GLU A 40 -30.94 -6.88 9.09
CA GLU A 40 -30.58 -5.87 8.09
C GLU A 40 -29.83 -4.71 8.72
N HIS A 41 -30.07 -4.41 9.99
CA HIS A 41 -29.34 -3.40 10.74
C HIS A 41 -27.88 -3.77 10.96
N GLU A 42 -27.54 -5.04 11.13
CA GLU A 42 -26.15 -5.47 11.21
C GLU A 42 -25.43 -5.28 9.85
N ALA A 43 -26.07 -5.68 8.76
CA ALA A 43 -25.51 -5.47 7.41
C ALA A 43 -25.36 -3.99 7.12
N GLU A 44 -26.34 -3.17 7.49
CA GLU A 44 -26.27 -1.72 7.36
C GLU A 44 -25.12 -1.12 8.18
N PHE A 45 -24.96 -1.55 9.44
CA PHE A 45 -23.87 -1.14 10.32
C PHE A 45 -22.49 -1.44 9.71
N TRP A 46 -22.32 -2.67 9.16
CA TRP A 46 -21.07 -3.01 8.49
C TRP A 46 -20.81 -2.17 7.25
N LEU A 47 -21.83 -1.92 6.43
CA LEU A 47 -21.72 -1.06 5.25
C LEU A 47 -21.37 0.38 5.62
N GLN A 48 -21.90 0.90 6.73
CA GLN A 48 -21.57 2.23 7.23
C GLN A 48 -20.15 2.30 7.82
N SER A 49 -19.77 1.28 8.62
CA SER A 49 -18.51 1.28 9.38
C SER A 49 -17.29 1.03 8.51
N VAL A 50 -17.41 0.12 7.53
CA VAL A 50 -16.29 -0.34 6.69
C VAL A 50 -16.35 0.29 5.29
N GLY A 51 -17.56 0.59 4.83
CA GLY A 51 -17.83 1.11 3.50
C GLY A 51 -17.98 0.03 2.44
N TYR A 52 -18.95 0.23 1.53
CA TYR A 52 -19.26 -0.70 0.46
C TYR A 52 -18.06 -1.01 -0.45
N PHE A 53 -17.26 0.00 -0.78
CA PHE A 53 -16.11 -0.18 -1.68
C PHE A 53 -15.05 -1.12 -1.10
N HIS A 54 -14.85 -1.10 0.21
CA HIS A 54 -13.94 -2.04 0.87
C HIS A 54 -14.53 -3.45 0.88
N LEU A 55 -15.79 -3.60 1.27
CA LEU A 55 -16.48 -4.90 1.28
C LEU A 55 -16.68 -5.49 -0.12
N LYS A 56 -16.77 -4.66 -1.16
CA LYS A 56 -16.94 -5.09 -2.55
C LYS A 56 -15.87 -6.09 -3.00
N GLY A 57 -14.63 -5.96 -2.51
CA GLY A 57 -13.54 -6.91 -2.80
C GLY A 57 -13.87 -8.32 -2.31
N TYR A 58 -14.34 -8.45 -1.10
CA TYR A 58 -14.72 -9.73 -0.48
C TYR A 58 -16.01 -10.29 -1.08
N LEU A 59 -17.00 -9.44 -1.29
CA LEU A 59 -18.25 -9.80 -1.96
C LEU A 59 -18.01 -10.30 -3.40
N ALA A 60 -17.00 -9.81 -4.09
CA ALA A 60 -16.69 -10.23 -5.46
C ALA A 60 -16.25 -11.71 -5.55
N VAL A 61 -15.61 -12.24 -4.50
CA VAL A 61 -15.20 -13.65 -4.42
C VAL A 61 -16.41 -14.58 -4.31
N LEU A 62 -17.50 -14.08 -3.77
CA LEU A 62 -18.74 -14.83 -3.50
C LEU A 62 -19.69 -14.86 -4.69
N LYS A 63 -19.37 -14.15 -5.78
CA LYS A 63 -20.21 -14.07 -6.97
C LYS A 63 -20.19 -15.35 -7.81
N GLU A 64 -21.27 -15.54 -8.58
CA GLU A 64 -21.39 -16.60 -9.57
C GLU A 64 -20.31 -16.43 -10.67
N PRO A 65 -19.54 -17.47 -10.98
CA PRO A 65 -18.48 -17.36 -12.02
C PRO A 65 -19.00 -17.03 -13.42
N GLN A 66 -20.17 -17.58 -13.78
CA GLN A 66 -20.80 -17.40 -15.10
C GLN A 66 -21.60 -16.10 -15.20
N ASN A 67 -22.11 -15.61 -14.07
CA ASN A 67 -22.87 -14.37 -14.02
C ASN A 67 -22.48 -13.53 -12.81
N ARG A 68 -21.48 -12.70 -12.95
CA ARG A 68 -20.93 -11.86 -11.88
C ARG A 68 -21.88 -10.75 -11.38
N GLU A 69 -23.09 -10.70 -11.89
CA GLU A 69 -24.12 -9.82 -11.36
C GLU A 69 -24.73 -10.37 -10.07
N TYR A 70 -24.84 -11.70 -9.99
CA TYR A 70 -25.49 -12.41 -8.87
C TYR A 70 -24.48 -13.12 -7.98
N TYR A 71 -24.90 -13.43 -6.76
CA TYR A 71 -24.14 -14.23 -5.81
C TYR A 71 -24.53 -15.72 -5.93
N ARG A 72 -23.58 -16.61 -5.58
CA ARG A 72 -23.81 -18.03 -5.58
C ARG A 72 -24.93 -18.39 -4.60
N ALA A 73 -25.75 -19.39 -4.94
CA ALA A 73 -26.84 -19.84 -4.08
C ALA A 73 -26.33 -20.23 -2.69
N GLY A 74 -27.01 -19.77 -1.66
CA GLY A 74 -26.63 -20.00 -0.27
C GLY A 74 -25.56 -19.08 0.30
N THR A 75 -25.02 -18.18 -0.49
CA THR A 75 -24.01 -17.20 -0.02
C THR A 75 -24.65 -16.17 0.91
N LYS A 76 -23.98 -15.89 2.01
CA LYS A 76 -24.43 -14.98 3.06
C LYS A 76 -23.59 -13.70 3.07
N PHE A 77 -24.17 -12.62 3.57
CA PHE A 77 -23.43 -11.38 3.80
C PHE A 77 -22.32 -11.59 4.86
N SER A 78 -22.62 -12.41 5.89
CA SER A 78 -21.64 -12.77 6.92
C SER A 78 -20.39 -13.44 6.36
N ASP A 79 -20.50 -14.22 5.28
CA ASP A 79 -19.33 -14.85 4.64
C ASP A 79 -18.29 -13.81 4.15
N ALA A 80 -18.76 -12.66 3.67
CA ALA A 80 -17.87 -11.56 3.27
C ALA A 80 -17.21 -10.89 4.48
N ILE A 81 -17.96 -10.74 5.57
CA ILE A 81 -17.44 -10.18 6.84
C ILE A 81 -16.41 -11.13 7.45
N ASP A 82 -16.70 -12.43 7.51
CA ASP A 82 -15.77 -13.44 8.03
C ASP A 82 -14.48 -13.48 7.23
N LEU A 83 -14.57 -13.40 5.90
CA LEU A 83 -13.41 -13.35 5.02
C LEU A 83 -12.56 -12.10 5.28
N MET A 84 -13.19 -10.93 5.46
CA MET A 84 -12.53 -9.67 5.80
C MET A 84 -11.82 -9.76 7.17
N LEU A 85 -12.50 -10.29 8.18
CA LEU A 85 -11.94 -10.44 9.52
C LEU A 85 -10.78 -11.43 9.53
N TRP A 86 -10.91 -12.53 8.81
CA TRP A 86 -9.84 -13.51 8.63
C TRP A 86 -8.62 -12.90 7.95
N GLU A 87 -8.81 -12.17 6.85
CA GLU A 87 -7.73 -11.48 6.15
C GLU A 87 -7.02 -10.46 7.04
N ARG A 88 -7.79 -9.72 7.85
CA ARG A 88 -7.21 -8.76 8.82
C ARG A 88 -6.32 -9.47 9.85
N GLN A 89 -6.73 -10.62 10.37
CA GLN A 89 -5.94 -11.42 11.32
C GLN A 89 -4.67 -11.96 10.64
N MET A 90 -4.80 -12.54 9.45
CA MET A 90 -3.68 -13.04 8.67
C MET A 90 -2.67 -11.94 8.36
N ARG A 91 -3.14 -10.76 7.96
CA ARG A 91 -2.29 -9.60 7.70
C ARG A 91 -1.50 -9.19 8.95
N GLY A 92 -2.14 -9.17 10.12
CA GLY A 92 -1.49 -8.88 11.39
C GLY A 92 -0.34 -9.85 11.69
N LEU A 93 -0.60 -11.15 11.57
CA LEU A 93 0.40 -12.21 11.77
C LEU A 93 1.56 -12.11 10.78
N LEU A 94 1.25 -11.89 9.50
CA LEU A 94 2.26 -11.76 8.45
C LEU A 94 3.14 -10.53 8.67
N LEU A 95 2.55 -9.38 9.00
CA LEU A 95 3.31 -8.15 9.23
C LEU A 95 4.26 -8.28 10.42
N GLU A 96 3.85 -8.97 11.48
CA GLU A 96 4.72 -9.24 12.62
C GLU A 96 5.95 -10.09 12.21
N GLN A 97 5.75 -11.13 11.42
CA GLN A 97 6.86 -11.97 10.96
C GLN A 97 7.74 -11.26 9.92
N LEU A 98 7.14 -10.51 9.01
CA LEU A 98 7.87 -9.69 8.05
C LEU A 98 8.77 -8.65 8.74
N GLY A 99 8.28 -8.02 9.81
CA GLY A 99 9.10 -7.11 10.61
C GLY A 99 10.36 -7.78 11.20
N LYS A 100 10.25 -9.03 11.66
CA LYS A 100 11.40 -9.80 12.14
C LYS A 100 12.40 -10.13 11.01
N VAL A 101 11.88 -10.50 9.84
CA VAL A 101 12.70 -10.76 8.65
C VAL A 101 13.41 -9.48 8.19
N GLU A 102 12.68 -8.36 8.12
CA GLU A 102 13.24 -7.06 7.76
C GLU A 102 14.38 -6.65 8.68
N LEU A 103 14.19 -6.77 10.00
CA LEU A 103 15.21 -6.43 10.98
C LEU A 103 16.46 -7.30 10.81
N ARG A 104 16.30 -8.61 10.61
CA ARG A 104 17.40 -9.53 10.34
C ARG A 104 18.13 -9.20 9.04
N PHE A 105 17.37 -8.85 8.02
CA PHE A 105 17.94 -8.46 6.72
C PHE A 105 18.79 -7.19 6.85
N ARG A 106 18.27 -6.17 7.55
CA ARG A 106 19.02 -4.94 7.85
C ARG A 106 20.32 -5.23 8.60
N SER A 107 20.26 -6.06 9.66
CA SER A 107 21.46 -6.43 10.43
C SER A 107 22.48 -7.17 9.56
N ALA A 108 22.05 -8.11 8.73
CA ALA A 108 22.94 -8.85 7.83
C ALA A 108 23.60 -7.94 6.79
N ILE A 109 22.84 -6.98 6.23
CA ILE A 109 23.39 -5.99 5.30
C ILE A 109 24.45 -5.14 6.00
N VAL A 110 24.16 -4.63 7.18
CA VAL A 110 25.11 -3.82 7.96
C VAL A 110 26.38 -4.61 8.28
N GLU A 111 26.25 -5.87 8.66
CA GLU A 111 27.38 -6.76 8.96
C GLU A 111 28.24 -7.03 7.71
N CYS A 112 27.60 -7.29 6.56
CA CYS A 112 28.32 -7.55 5.31
C CYS A 112 29.03 -6.32 4.76
N ILE A 113 28.39 -5.15 4.81
CA ILE A 113 28.88 -3.93 4.18
C ILE A 113 29.80 -3.16 5.14
N GLY A 114 29.55 -3.26 6.45
CA GLY A 114 30.29 -2.56 7.50
C GLY A 114 31.62 -3.20 7.87
N THR A 115 31.99 -4.35 7.27
CA THR A 115 33.24 -5.06 7.59
C THR A 115 34.45 -4.17 7.28
N GLY A 116 35.08 -3.67 8.33
CA GLY A 116 36.33 -2.89 8.28
C GLY A 116 36.18 -1.37 8.27
N ARG A 117 35.03 -0.81 7.89
CA ARG A 117 34.77 0.63 7.85
C ARG A 117 33.29 0.93 8.11
N GLY A 118 33.02 1.90 8.98
CA GLY A 118 31.65 2.33 9.27
C GLY A 118 30.91 3.00 8.10
N ASP A 119 31.63 3.38 7.05
CA ASP A 119 31.13 4.01 5.81
C ASP A 119 31.13 3.07 4.60
N GLY A 120 31.25 1.77 4.81
CA GLY A 120 31.32 0.77 3.73
C GLY A 120 30.12 0.79 2.77
N TYR A 121 28.99 1.34 3.17
CA TYR A 121 27.82 1.54 2.32
C TYR A 121 28.01 2.62 1.24
N LEU A 122 29.02 3.47 1.36
CA LEU A 122 29.40 4.46 0.34
C LEU A 122 30.45 3.91 -0.64
N ASP A 123 31.04 2.76 -0.36
CA ASP A 123 32.04 2.14 -1.22
C ASP A 123 31.33 1.33 -2.32
N ASP A 124 31.47 1.79 -3.57
CA ASP A 124 30.86 1.13 -4.72
C ASP A 124 31.45 -0.27 -5.01
N ALA A 125 32.64 -0.58 -4.46
CA ALA A 125 33.24 -1.91 -4.55
C ALA A 125 32.43 -3.00 -3.79
N ASN A 126 31.60 -2.60 -2.84
CA ASN A 126 30.74 -3.53 -2.09
C ASN A 126 29.46 -3.91 -2.83
N TYR A 127 29.21 -3.35 -4.03
CA TYR A 127 27.97 -3.56 -4.79
C TYR A 127 28.27 -3.96 -6.23
N ASP A 128 27.36 -4.71 -6.85
CA ASP A 128 27.31 -4.82 -8.31
C ASP A 128 26.66 -3.56 -8.89
N VAL A 129 27.47 -2.52 -9.04
CA VAL A 129 27.01 -1.21 -9.55
C VAL A 129 26.83 -1.18 -11.07
N SER A 130 27.14 -2.27 -11.78
CA SER A 130 27.04 -2.34 -13.24
C SER A 130 25.64 -1.97 -13.77
N ARG A 131 24.60 -2.36 -13.04
CA ARG A 131 23.20 -2.01 -13.34
C ARG A 131 22.82 -0.62 -12.86
N LEU A 132 23.35 -0.18 -11.72
CA LEU A 132 23.00 1.09 -11.08
C LEU A 132 23.64 2.29 -11.79
N LYS A 133 24.83 2.10 -12.36
CA LYS A 133 25.56 3.10 -13.16
C LYS A 133 25.23 3.04 -14.66
N ASN A 134 24.35 2.13 -15.10
CA ASN A 134 23.97 2.01 -16.49
C ASN A 134 23.16 3.25 -16.93
N GLU A 135 23.47 3.81 -18.08
CA GLU A 135 22.76 4.97 -18.68
C GLU A 135 21.26 4.72 -18.88
N LYS A 136 20.84 3.45 -19.04
CA LYS A 136 19.41 3.07 -19.12
C LYS A 136 18.67 3.17 -17.77
N ALA A 137 19.40 3.27 -16.67
CA ALA A 137 18.85 3.38 -15.31
C ALA A 137 18.90 4.83 -14.78
N ILE A 138 19.03 5.82 -15.66
CA ILE A 138 19.09 7.23 -15.29
C ILE A 138 17.71 7.71 -14.83
N LYS A 139 17.66 8.26 -13.64
CA LYS A 139 16.46 8.91 -13.08
C LYS A 139 16.54 10.43 -13.27
N GLN A 140 15.40 11.02 -13.60
CA GLN A 140 15.25 12.46 -13.59
C GLN A 140 14.77 12.92 -12.22
N ASP A 141 15.54 13.76 -11.55
CA ASP A 141 15.06 14.47 -10.37
C ASP A 141 14.06 15.55 -10.78
N ARG A 142 12.79 15.38 -10.39
CA ARG A 142 11.70 16.31 -10.73
C ARG A 142 11.87 17.71 -10.15
N ARG A 143 12.71 17.88 -9.12
CA ARG A 143 12.93 19.16 -8.44
C ARG A 143 14.04 19.99 -9.08
N SER A 144 15.08 19.33 -9.58
CA SER A 144 16.28 19.98 -10.12
C SER A 144 16.43 19.85 -11.62
N ASN A 145 15.56 19.12 -12.33
CA ASN A 145 15.71 18.75 -13.74
C ASN A 145 17.06 18.04 -14.07
N MET A 146 17.76 17.57 -13.03
CA MET A 146 19.00 16.82 -13.20
C MET A 146 18.70 15.37 -13.55
N VAL A 147 19.49 14.84 -14.45
CA VAL A 147 19.50 13.42 -14.80
C VAL A 147 20.64 12.78 -14.03
N MET A 148 20.36 11.76 -13.23
CA MET A 148 21.35 11.08 -12.40
C MET A 148 21.15 9.55 -12.44
N SER A 149 22.22 8.80 -12.24
CA SER A 149 22.13 7.35 -12.10
C SER A 149 21.42 6.95 -10.80
N ASP A 150 20.96 5.71 -10.73
CA ASP A 150 20.38 5.17 -9.49
C ASP A 150 21.39 5.18 -8.34
N TRP A 151 22.69 5.00 -8.65
CA TRP A 151 23.77 5.10 -7.69
C TRP A 151 23.93 6.53 -7.15
N ASP A 152 24.02 7.51 -8.03
CA ASP A 152 24.16 8.92 -7.63
C ASP A 152 22.96 9.40 -6.80
N TRP A 153 21.76 8.95 -7.18
CA TRP A 153 20.55 9.23 -6.41
C TRP A 153 20.62 8.61 -5.01
N PHE A 154 21.07 7.36 -4.90
CA PHE A 154 21.19 6.65 -3.64
C PHE A 154 22.21 7.33 -2.72
N VAL A 155 23.41 7.64 -3.23
CA VAL A 155 24.44 8.33 -2.46
C VAL A 155 23.98 9.73 -2.03
N GLY A 156 23.34 10.48 -2.93
CA GLY A 156 22.78 11.79 -2.61
C GLY A 156 21.66 11.74 -1.56
N TRP A 157 20.82 10.70 -1.60
CA TRP A 157 19.79 10.47 -0.60
C TRP A 157 20.39 10.18 0.78
N ILE A 158 21.42 9.32 0.86
CA ILE A 158 22.13 9.02 2.11
C ILE A 158 22.79 10.30 2.65
N ASP A 159 23.53 11.03 1.82
CA ASP A 159 24.19 12.28 2.22
C ASP A 159 23.19 13.29 2.81
N SER A 160 22.04 13.42 2.19
CA SER A 160 20.94 14.25 2.70
C SER A 160 20.44 13.80 4.07
N ARG A 161 20.32 12.47 4.30
CA ARG A 161 19.89 11.90 5.59
C ARG A 161 20.94 12.10 6.68
N VAL A 162 22.21 11.87 6.34
CA VAL A 162 23.34 12.11 7.26
C VAL A 162 23.40 13.58 7.67
N LYS A 163 23.30 14.51 6.71
CA LYS A 163 23.28 15.95 7.01
C LYS A 163 22.08 16.36 7.89
N SER A 164 20.92 15.78 7.64
CA SER A 164 19.73 16.01 8.47
C SER A 164 19.94 15.51 9.90
N ALA A 165 20.50 14.31 10.06
CA ALA A 165 20.77 13.72 11.37
C ALA A 165 21.89 14.45 12.15
N LEU A 166 22.93 14.94 11.47
CA LEU A 166 23.97 15.76 12.08
C LEU A 166 23.46 17.11 12.61
N GLY A 167 22.36 17.60 12.05
CA GLY A 167 21.68 18.81 12.55
C GLY A 167 20.85 18.57 13.80
N ASP A 168 20.56 17.31 14.13
CA ASP A 168 19.80 16.91 15.30
C ASP A 168 20.75 16.49 16.41
N LYS A 169 20.83 17.30 17.48
CA LYS A 169 21.83 17.13 18.58
C LYS A 169 21.66 15.84 19.39
N ASP A 170 20.52 15.17 19.24
CA ASP A 170 20.18 13.94 19.97
C ASP A 170 20.52 12.66 19.17
N TYR A 171 21.08 12.78 17.96
CA TYR A 171 21.44 11.64 17.13
C TYR A 171 22.94 11.38 17.13
N GLU A 172 23.37 10.35 17.86
CA GLU A 172 24.66 9.71 17.57
C GLU A 172 24.49 8.82 16.32
N LEU A 173 25.10 9.24 15.22
CA LEU A 173 25.10 8.48 13.98
C LEU A 173 25.82 7.15 14.15
N SER A 174 25.08 6.08 14.33
CA SER A 174 25.57 4.72 14.13
C SER A 174 24.94 4.15 12.86
N LEU A 175 25.66 3.28 12.16
CA LEU A 175 25.18 2.50 11.01
C LEU A 175 23.86 1.77 11.25
N ILE A 176 23.47 1.60 12.51
CA ILE A 176 22.23 0.94 12.94
C ILE A 176 21.00 1.81 12.65
N HIS A 177 21.19 3.11 12.39
CA HIS A 177 20.10 4.08 12.23
C HIS A 177 19.89 4.55 10.77
N ILE A 178 20.68 4.04 9.84
CA ILE A 178 20.49 4.21 8.41
C ILE A 178 19.73 3.02 7.83
#